data_b7cdc8441d0c92ac925deed64152499b
#
_entry.id   b7cdc8441d0c92ac925deed64152499b
#
_cell.length_a   1.000
_cell.length_b   1.000
_cell.length_c   1.000
_cell.angle_alpha   90.00
_cell.angle_beta   90.00
_cell.angle_gamma   90.00
#
_symmetry.space_group_name_H-M   'P 1'
#
loop_
_entity.id
_entity.type
_entity.pdbx_description
1 polymer ?
#
loop_
_entity_poly.entity_id
_entity_poly.type
_entity_poly.pdbx_seq_one_letter_code
_entity_poly.pdbx_strand_id
1 'polypeptide(L)' 'MPGNILKVNVSAGQAVKEGEVLVILEAMKMENEIMAPRAGTVAQVVATKGSSVDTGATLVVLA' A
#
# COMPACT_ATOMS: atom_id res chain seq x y z
N MET A 1 -7.16 10.68 -8.49
CA MET A 1 -7.49 11.44 -7.29
C MET A 1 -6.35 11.32 -6.29
N PRO A 2 -5.81 12.41 -5.79
CA PRO A 2 -4.68 12.33 -4.89
C PRO A 2 -5.09 11.82 -3.51
N GLY A 3 -4.17 11.12 -2.87
CA GLY A 3 -4.36 10.65 -1.51
C GLY A 3 -3.06 10.74 -0.73
N ASN A 4 -3.16 10.62 0.57
CA ASN A 4 -2.00 10.66 1.46
C ASN A 4 -1.80 9.29 2.09
N ILE A 5 -0.55 8.85 2.15
CA ILE A 5 -0.21 7.58 2.79
C ILE A 5 -0.21 7.80 4.30
N LEU A 6 -1.16 7.19 4.99
CA LEU A 6 -1.24 7.28 6.45
C LEU A 6 -0.32 6.28 7.12
N LYS A 7 -0.23 5.08 6.58
CA LYS A 7 0.55 4.01 7.21
C LYS A 7 0.98 2.99 6.16
N VAL A 8 2.18 2.48 6.29
CA VAL A 8 2.70 1.38 5.48
C VAL A 8 2.90 0.20 6.42
N ASN A 9 2.17 -0.89 6.19
CA ASN A 9 2.16 -2.05 7.09
C ASN A 9 3.14 -3.13 6.70
N VAL A 10 3.84 -2.99 5.57
CA VAL A 10 4.73 -4.04 5.06
C VAL A 10 6.10 -3.47 4.74
N SER A 11 7.07 -4.36 4.64
CA SER A 11 8.45 -4.03 4.26
C SER A 11 8.89 -4.92 3.11
N ALA A 12 9.88 -4.46 2.35
CA ALA A 12 10.46 -5.28 1.28
C ALA A 12 10.98 -6.58 1.87
N GLY A 13 10.69 -7.69 1.21
CA GLY A 13 11.07 -9.02 1.66
C GLY A 13 10.06 -9.71 2.56
N GLN A 14 9.01 -9.01 2.96
CA GLN A 14 7.99 -9.58 3.84
C GLN A 14 7.01 -10.45 3.03
N ALA A 15 6.64 -11.61 3.58
CA ALA A 15 5.60 -12.44 2.99
C ALA A 15 4.23 -11.92 3.41
N VAL A 16 3.30 -11.87 2.47
CA VAL A 16 1.92 -11.41 2.71
C VAL A 16 0.93 -12.43 2.18
N LYS A 17 -0.27 -12.40 2.73
CA LYS A 17 -1.39 -13.25 2.31
C LYS A 17 -2.40 -12.43 1.53
N GLU A 18 -3.19 -13.10 0.72
CA GLU A 18 -4.30 -12.45 0.03
C GLU A 18 -5.22 -11.77 1.03
N GLY A 19 -5.57 -10.51 0.77
CA GLY A 19 -6.42 -9.73 1.65
C GLY A 19 -5.71 -9.07 2.82
N GLU A 20 -4.42 -9.28 2.96
CA GLU A 20 -3.65 -8.62 4.02
C GLU A 20 -3.50 -7.13 3.68
N VAL A 21 -3.70 -6.26 4.68
CA VAL A 21 -3.59 -4.81 4.48
C VAL A 21 -2.13 -4.42 4.30
N LEU A 22 -1.82 -3.82 3.17
CA LEU A 22 -0.47 -3.40 2.83
C LEU A 22 -0.21 -1.95 3.23
N VAL A 23 -1.14 -1.07 2.88
CA VAL A 23 -1.00 0.37 3.07
C VAL A 23 -2.36 0.94 3.43
N ILE A 24 -2.39 1.97 4.27
CA ILE A 24 -3.60 2.73 4.54
C ILE A 24 -3.45 4.10 3.88
N LEU A 25 -4.42 4.43 3.06
CA LEU A 25 -4.44 5.63 2.25
C LEU A 25 -5.63 6.51 2.64
N GLU A 26 -5.40 7.80 2.84
CA GLU A 26 -6.48 8.76 3.06
C GLU A 26 -6.73 9.55 1.79
N ALA A 27 -8.00 9.55 1.34
CA ALA A 27 -8.45 10.35 0.21
C ALA A 27 -9.88 10.79 0.47
N MET A 28 -10.18 12.05 0.17
CA MET A 28 -11.53 12.61 0.31
C MET A 28 -12.12 12.39 1.71
N LYS A 29 -11.32 12.60 2.75
CA LYS A 29 -11.72 12.45 4.16
C LYS A 29 -12.11 11.02 4.54
N MET A 30 -11.70 10.04 3.73
CA MET A 30 -11.95 8.62 3.99
C MET A 30 -10.64 7.87 4.04
N GLU A 31 -10.57 6.91 4.94
CA GLU A 31 -9.44 6.00 5.00
C GLU A 31 -9.73 4.77 4.15
N ASN A 32 -8.79 4.39 3.31
CA ASN A 32 -8.91 3.24 2.45
C ASN A 32 -7.78 2.27 2.74
N GLU A 33 -8.11 1.01 2.91
CA GLU A 33 -7.12 -0.04 3.11
C GLU A 33 -6.77 -0.64 1.77
N ILE A 34 -5.50 -0.65 1.44
CA ILE A 34 -4.99 -1.27 0.22
C ILE A 34 -4.53 -2.68 0.60
N MET A 35 -5.22 -3.68 0.09
CA MET A 35 -4.98 -5.07 0.45
C MET A 35 -4.25 -5.81 -0.66
N ALA A 36 -3.53 -6.86 -0.27
CA ALA A 36 -2.83 -7.70 -1.23
C ALA A 36 -3.83 -8.44 -2.11
N PRO A 37 -3.69 -8.37 -3.45
CA PRO A 37 -4.60 -9.09 -4.36
C PRO A 37 -4.32 -10.59 -4.39
N ARG A 38 -3.16 -11.00 -3.91
CA ARG A 38 -2.74 -12.41 -3.84
C ARG A 38 -1.67 -12.58 -2.79
N ALA A 39 -1.46 -13.81 -2.37
CA ALA A 39 -0.34 -14.13 -1.51
C ALA A 39 0.97 -14.01 -2.29
N GLY A 40 2.02 -13.58 -1.63
CA GLY A 40 3.33 -13.44 -2.25
C GLY A 40 4.32 -12.78 -1.33
N THR A 41 5.45 -12.39 -1.89
CA THR A 41 6.50 -11.69 -1.15
C THR A 41 6.60 -10.26 -1.67
N VAL A 42 6.70 -9.30 -0.77
CA VAL A 42 6.87 -7.90 -1.14
C VAL A 42 8.25 -7.72 -1.76
N ALA A 43 8.29 -7.37 -3.03
CA ALA A 43 9.56 -7.15 -3.74
C ALA A 43 10.06 -5.73 -3.49
N GLN A 44 9.16 -4.76 -3.46
CA GLN A 44 9.51 -3.36 -3.27
C GLN A 44 8.35 -2.60 -2.66
N VAL A 45 8.64 -1.71 -1.73
CA VAL A 45 7.66 -0.78 -1.17
C VAL A 45 7.97 0.59 -1.75
N VAL A 46 7.07 1.08 -2.59
CA VAL A 46 7.20 2.40 -3.24
C VAL A 46 6.57 3.49 -2.39
N ALA A 47 5.49 3.14 -1.67
CA ALA A 47 4.79 4.09 -0.81
C ALA A 47 5.63 4.47 0.41
N THR A 48 5.56 5.75 0.78
CA THR A 48 6.24 6.26 1.98
C THR A 48 5.20 6.93 2.86
N LYS A 49 5.23 6.62 4.15
CA LYS A 49 4.32 7.23 5.12
C LYS A 49 4.42 8.75 5.03
N GLY A 50 3.28 9.41 4.94
CA GLY A 50 3.21 10.86 4.85
C GLY A 50 3.33 11.43 3.45
N SER A 51 3.62 10.58 2.44
CA SER A 51 3.71 11.07 1.07
C SER A 51 2.33 11.14 0.41
N SER A 52 2.23 11.93 -0.65
CA SER A 52 1.02 12.03 -1.47
C SER A 52 1.18 11.17 -2.70
N VAL A 53 0.11 10.51 -3.11
CA VAL A 53 0.10 9.68 -4.31
C VAL A 53 -1.15 9.96 -5.12
N ASP A 54 -1.09 9.70 -6.42
CA ASP A 54 -2.24 9.83 -7.30
C ASP A 54 -2.91 8.48 -7.47
N THR A 55 -4.17 8.51 -7.91
CA THR A 55 -4.91 7.30 -8.26
C THR A 55 -4.14 6.51 -9.32
N GLY A 56 -3.97 5.24 -9.07
CA GLY A 56 -3.24 4.35 -10.00
C GLY A 56 -1.74 4.29 -9.74
N ALA A 57 -1.23 5.07 -8.78
CA ALA A 57 0.19 5.00 -8.44
C ALA A 57 0.53 3.62 -7.86
N THR A 58 1.70 3.11 -8.21
CA THR A 58 2.19 1.87 -7.64
C THR A 58 2.64 2.13 -6.20
N LEU A 59 2.10 1.39 -5.26
CA LEU A 59 2.43 1.54 -3.83
C LEU A 59 3.33 0.43 -3.34
N VAL A 60 3.05 -0.81 -3.73
CA VAL A 60 3.80 -1.99 -3.33
C VAL A 60 3.88 -2.92 -4.54
N VAL A 61 5.06 -3.50 -4.74
CA VAL A 61 5.29 -4.48 -5.80
C VAL A 61 5.41 -5.86 -5.16
N LEU A 62 4.61 -6.80 -5.61
CA LEU A 62 4.70 -8.19 -5.18
C LEU A 62 5.50 -9.02 -6.17
N ALA A 63 6.31 -9.88 -5.64
CA ALA A 63 7.07 -10.81 -6.46
C ALA A 63 6.22 -12.01 -6.88
#